data_b052bbbfbc6296b64faea915fcb6828b
#
_entry.id   b052bbbfbc6296b64faea915fcb6828b
#
_cell.length_a   1.000
_cell.length_b   1.000
_cell.length_c   1.000
_cell.angle_alpha   90.00
_cell.angle_beta   90.00
_cell.angle_gamma   90.00
#
_symmetry.space_group_name_H-M   'P 1'
#
loop_
_entity.id
_entity.type
_entity.pdbx_description
1 polymer ?
#
loop_
_entity_poly.entity_id
_entity_poly.type
_entity_poly.pdbx_seq_one_letter_code
_entity_poly.pdbx_strand_id
1 'polypeptide(L)'
;MAERRLVSVVDDDESVRESLPDLLKSYGFEVRAFSSAEAFLGSDAVQRTGCLILDVAMPHMTGPDLRQELARRGHDIPAVFITAQSVEQVRPFASNSGVVAWLFKPFTDTAILEAVNTALRRA
;
A
#
# COMPACT_ATOMS: atom_id res chain seq x y z
N MET A 1 -2.65 -14.41 -19.67
CA MET A 1 -2.80 -14.24 -18.23
C MET A 1 -2.48 -12.78 -17.86
N ALA A 2 -3.39 -12.11 -17.16
CA ALA A 2 -3.19 -10.72 -16.82
C ALA A 2 -2.18 -10.60 -15.67
N GLU A 3 -1.19 -9.75 -15.84
CA GLU A 3 -0.25 -9.44 -14.78
C GLU A 3 -0.89 -8.42 -13.84
N ARG A 4 -0.67 -8.59 -12.55
CA ARG A 4 -1.10 -7.62 -11.55
C ARG A 4 0.02 -6.61 -11.37
N ARG A 5 -0.08 -5.51 -12.09
CA ARG A 5 0.97 -4.48 -12.06
C ARG A 5 0.47 -3.13 -11.55
N LEU A 6 -0.81 -3.03 -11.21
CA LEU A 6 -1.34 -1.80 -10.65
C LEU A 6 -0.79 -1.59 -9.25
N VAL A 7 -0.34 -0.37 -8.98
CA VAL A 7 0.03 0.06 -7.63
C VAL A 7 -1.15 0.85 -7.08
N SER A 8 -1.71 0.39 -5.98
CA SER A 8 -2.82 1.08 -5.32
C SER A 8 -2.31 1.72 -4.03
N VAL A 9 -2.56 3.01 -3.89
CA VAL A 9 -2.17 3.78 -2.70
C VAL A 9 -3.42 4.06 -1.88
N VAL A 10 -3.44 3.64 -0.63
CA VAL A 10 -4.55 3.87 0.29
C VAL A 10 -4.04 4.68 1.47
N ASP A 11 -4.41 5.95 1.52
CA ASP A 11 -3.96 6.88 2.55
C ASP A 11 -5.01 7.99 2.69
N ASP A 12 -5.39 8.32 3.91
CA ASP A 12 -6.35 9.38 4.15
C ASP A 12 -5.73 10.79 4.06
N ASP A 13 -4.41 10.87 3.92
CA ASP A 13 -3.69 12.13 3.74
C ASP A 13 -3.73 12.56 2.27
N GLU A 14 -4.38 13.68 2.01
CA GLU A 14 -4.54 14.20 0.65
C GLU A 14 -3.19 14.46 -0.02
N SER A 15 -2.21 14.98 0.72
CA SER A 15 -0.92 15.30 0.12
C SER A 15 -0.20 14.04 -0.35
N VAL A 16 -0.35 12.93 0.34
CA VAL A 16 0.21 11.64 -0.11
C VAL A 16 -0.52 11.17 -1.37
N ARG A 17 -1.85 11.27 -1.39
CA ARG A 17 -2.64 10.85 -2.56
C ARG A 17 -2.32 11.67 -3.80
N GLU A 18 -1.85 12.90 -3.64
CA GLU A 18 -1.47 13.76 -4.77
C GLU A 18 -0.03 13.50 -5.21
N SER A 19 0.90 13.48 -4.26
CA SER A 19 2.34 13.46 -4.60
C SER A 19 2.85 12.06 -4.92
N LEU A 20 2.44 11.04 -4.19
CA LEU A 20 2.99 9.71 -4.37
C LEU A 20 2.58 9.08 -5.72
N PRO A 21 1.31 9.16 -6.16
CA PRO A 21 0.98 8.66 -7.49
C PRO A 21 1.74 9.37 -8.60
N ASP A 22 1.93 10.67 -8.51
CA ASP A 22 2.67 11.42 -9.53
C ASP A 22 4.12 10.94 -9.62
N LEU A 23 4.75 10.74 -8.47
CA LEU A 23 6.11 10.22 -8.43
C LEU A 23 6.19 8.85 -9.10
N LEU A 24 5.30 7.93 -8.71
CA LEU A 24 5.35 6.57 -9.23
C LEU A 24 5.01 6.52 -10.72
N LYS A 25 4.05 7.32 -11.18
CA LYS A 25 3.73 7.40 -12.60
C LYS A 25 4.90 7.92 -13.42
N SER A 26 5.69 8.83 -12.86
CA SER A 26 6.88 9.35 -13.55
C SER A 26 7.93 8.28 -13.79
N TYR A 27 7.88 7.19 -13.02
CA TYR A 27 8.78 6.04 -13.20
C TYR A 27 8.11 4.90 -13.97
N GLY A 28 6.96 5.15 -14.59
CA GLY A 28 6.34 4.19 -15.48
C GLY A 28 5.32 3.25 -14.83
N PHE A 29 4.98 3.46 -13.57
CA PHE A 29 3.99 2.61 -12.89
C PHE A 29 2.57 3.09 -13.18
N GLU A 30 1.64 2.15 -13.27
CA GLU A 30 0.21 2.45 -13.26
C GLU A 30 -0.24 2.56 -11.81
N VAL A 31 -0.86 3.68 -11.43
CA VAL A 31 -1.16 3.97 -10.01
C VAL A 31 -2.57 4.48 -9.86
N ARG A 32 -3.26 3.99 -8.84
CA ARG A 32 -4.55 4.55 -8.39
C ARG A 32 -4.46 4.88 -6.92
N ALA A 33 -5.17 5.90 -6.49
CA ALA A 33 -5.16 6.35 -5.10
C ALA A 33 -6.56 6.32 -4.53
N PHE A 34 -6.65 5.95 -3.25
CA PHE A 34 -7.91 5.82 -2.51
C PHE A 34 -7.79 6.51 -1.18
N SER A 35 -8.84 7.17 -0.74
CA SER A 35 -8.83 7.92 0.52
C SER A 35 -9.15 7.05 1.74
N SER A 36 -9.63 5.83 1.53
CA SER A 36 -9.98 4.93 2.62
C SER A 36 -9.86 3.48 2.18
N ALA A 37 -9.78 2.59 3.16
CA ALA A 37 -9.76 1.15 2.91
C ALA A 37 -11.06 0.70 2.24
N GLU A 38 -12.18 1.26 2.69
CA GLU A 38 -13.49 0.91 2.15
C GLU A 38 -13.60 1.29 0.67
N ALA A 39 -13.07 2.46 0.29
CA ALA A 39 -13.07 2.88 -1.11
C ALA A 39 -12.28 1.91 -1.99
N PHE A 40 -11.13 1.45 -1.49
CA PHE A 40 -10.33 0.46 -2.20
C PHE A 40 -11.09 -0.86 -2.35
N LEU A 41 -11.65 -1.36 -1.24
CA LEU A 41 -12.35 -2.66 -1.24
C LEU A 41 -13.56 -2.67 -2.17
N GLY A 42 -14.22 -1.53 -2.34
CA GLY A 42 -15.38 -1.41 -3.22
C GLY A 42 -15.04 -1.19 -4.69
N SER A 43 -13.75 -1.15 -5.04
CA SER A 43 -13.32 -0.86 -6.40
C SER A 43 -12.92 -2.12 -7.16
N ASP A 44 -12.80 -1.99 -8.47
CA ASP A 44 -12.28 -3.06 -9.31
C ASP A 44 -10.76 -3.20 -9.21
N ALA A 45 -10.11 -2.24 -8.55
CA ALA A 45 -8.65 -2.25 -8.40
C ALA A 45 -8.15 -3.43 -7.57
N VAL A 46 -8.97 -3.98 -6.67
CA VAL A 46 -8.56 -5.08 -5.80
C VAL A 46 -7.97 -6.24 -6.61
N GLN A 47 -8.61 -6.60 -7.71
CA GLN A 47 -8.18 -7.73 -8.53
C GLN A 47 -6.99 -7.43 -9.42
N ARG A 48 -6.70 -6.14 -9.65
CA ARG A 48 -5.64 -5.69 -10.53
C ARG A 48 -4.36 -5.28 -9.80
N THR A 49 -4.44 -5.11 -8.48
CA THR A 49 -3.35 -4.57 -7.68
C THR A 49 -2.26 -5.60 -7.45
N GLY A 50 -1.04 -5.27 -7.86
CA GLY A 50 0.14 -6.10 -7.60
C GLY A 50 0.98 -5.58 -6.44
N CYS A 51 0.79 -4.31 -6.07
CA CYS A 51 1.46 -3.70 -4.93
C CYS A 51 0.49 -2.76 -4.24
N LEU A 52 0.30 -2.93 -2.94
CA LEU A 52 -0.60 -2.11 -2.16
C LEU A 52 0.23 -1.27 -1.19
N ILE A 53 0.15 0.05 -1.33
CA ILE A 53 0.82 0.97 -0.41
C ILE A 53 -0.24 1.46 0.57
N LEU A 54 -0.06 1.14 1.85
CA LEU A 54 -1.06 1.38 2.88
C LEU A 54 -0.54 2.27 4.00
N ASP A 55 -1.30 3.31 4.33
CA ASP A 55 -1.09 4.02 5.59
C ASP A 55 -1.56 3.13 6.74
N VAL A 56 -0.79 3.08 7.82
CA VAL A 56 -1.14 2.27 8.99
C VAL A 56 -2.33 2.85 9.72
N ALA A 57 -2.33 4.17 9.96
CA ALA A 57 -3.32 4.82 10.83
C ALA A 57 -4.37 5.53 9.99
N MET A 58 -5.44 4.82 9.66
CA MET A 58 -6.60 5.41 8.97
C MET A 58 -7.84 5.24 9.82
N PRO A 59 -8.81 6.18 9.73
CA PRO A 59 -10.06 6.03 10.47
C PRO A 59 -10.87 4.83 9.97
N HIS A 60 -11.65 4.23 10.85
CA HIS A 60 -12.56 3.11 10.60
C HIS A 60 -11.85 1.80 10.32
N MET A 61 -11.03 1.73 9.28
CA MET A 61 -10.28 0.52 8.95
C MET A 61 -8.82 0.92 8.73
N THR A 62 -7.93 0.43 9.59
CA THR A 62 -6.50 0.70 9.51
C THR A 62 -5.86 -0.07 8.37
N GLY A 63 -4.58 0.25 8.06
CA GLY A 63 -3.82 -0.52 7.07
C GLY A 63 -3.74 -2.01 7.41
N PRO A 64 -3.35 -2.38 8.64
CA PRO A 64 -3.36 -3.80 9.02
C PRO A 64 -4.73 -4.45 8.94
N ASP A 65 -5.81 -3.72 9.29
CA ASP A 65 -7.17 -4.24 9.16
C ASP A 65 -7.52 -4.54 7.71
N LEU A 66 -7.16 -3.64 6.80
CA LEU A 66 -7.41 -3.84 5.37
C LEU A 66 -6.65 -5.07 4.86
N ARG A 67 -5.40 -5.21 5.27
CA ARG A 67 -4.57 -6.34 4.87
C ARG A 67 -5.21 -7.66 5.32
N GLN A 68 -5.71 -7.69 6.55
CA GLN A 68 -6.38 -8.87 7.11
C GLN A 68 -7.68 -9.17 6.36
N GLU A 69 -8.46 -8.16 6.03
CA GLU A 69 -9.70 -8.34 5.28
C GLU A 69 -9.44 -8.88 3.87
N LEU A 70 -8.38 -8.41 3.21
CA LEU A 70 -8.01 -8.92 1.90
C LEU A 70 -7.63 -10.40 1.98
N ALA A 71 -6.86 -10.78 3.00
CA ALA A 71 -6.48 -12.17 3.20
C ALA A 71 -7.73 -13.05 3.44
N ARG A 72 -8.68 -12.55 4.22
CA ARG A 72 -9.93 -13.26 4.49
C ARG A 72 -10.73 -13.48 3.21
N ARG A 73 -10.66 -12.55 2.27
CA ARG A 73 -11.35 -12.65 0.97
C ARG A 73 -10.57 -13.44 -0.08
N GLY A 74 -9.41 -13.98 0.29
CA GLY A 74 -8.60 -14.77 -0.62
C GLY A 74 -7.67 -13.96 -1.51
N HIS A 75 -7.45 -12.69 -1.21
CA HIS A 75 -6.53 -11.83 -1.97
C HIS A 75 -5.19 -11.76 -1.25
N ASP A 76 -4.15 -12.26 -1.92
CA ASP A 76 -2.78 -12.19 -1.40
C ASP A 76 -2.02 -11.12 -2.16
N ILE A 77 -2.14 -9.87 -1.70
CA ILE A 77 -1.54 -8.73 -2.35
C ILE A 77 -0.34 -8.26 -1.53
N PRO A 78 0.86 -8.22 -2.13
CA PRO A 78 2.03 -7.71 -1.40
C PRO A 78 1.80 -6.27 -0.96
N ALA A 79 2.08 -5.98 0.30
CA ALA A 79 1.80 -4.68 0.90
C ALA A 79 3.08 -3.98 1.35
N VAL A 80 3.11 -2.67 1.13
CA VAL A 80 4.11 -1.75 1.67
C VAL A 80 3.38 -0.83 2.62
N PHE A 81 3.73 -0.86 3.91
CA PHE A 81 3.13 0.05 4.88
C PHE A 81 3.93 1.35 4.93
N ILE A 82 3.21 2.47 4.94
CA ILE A 82 3.79 3.78 5.18
C ILE A 82 3.14 4.36 6.42
N THR A 83 3.91 5.08 7.24
CA THR A 83 3.38 5.58 8.49
C THR A 83 4.16 6.80 8.98
N ALA A 84 3.44 7.73 9.62
CA ALA A 84 4.05 8.81 10.38
C ALA A 84 4.31 8.41 11.84
N GLN A 85 3.87 7.22 12.25
CA GLN A 85 4.04 6.72 13.62
C GLN A 85 5.48 6.26 13.84
N SER A 86 5.87 6.17 15.10
CA SER A 86 7.21 5.70 15.46
C SER A 86 7.32 4.17 15.31
N VAL A 87 8.55 3.68 15.30
CA VAL A 87 8.81 2.23 15.29
C VAL A 87 8.11 1.53 16.46
N GLU A 88 8.11 2.16 17.63
CA GLU A 88 7.45 1.60 18.82
C GLU A 88 5.95 1.40 18.58
N GLN A 89 5.29 2.36 17.94
CA GLN A 89 3.85 2.30 17.71
C GLN A 89 3.45 1.22 16.69
N VAL A 90 4.32 0.91 15.74
CA VAL A 90 3.99 -0.07 14.70
C VAL A 90 4.53 -1.47 14.99
N ARG A 91 5.37 -1.62 16.01
CA ARG A 91 6.00 -2.91 16.34
C ARG A 91 5.01 -4.07 16.47
N PRO A 92 3.81 -3.89 17.06
CA PRO A 92 2.86 -4.99 17.16
C PRO A 92 2.40 -5.54 15.79
N PHE A 93 2.54 -4.77 14.72
CA PHE A 93 2.12 -5.16 13.38
C PHE A 93 3.26 -5.65 12.51
N ALA A 94 4.49 -5.58 12.99
CA ALA A 94 5.69 -5.80 12.17
C ALA A 94 5.84 -7.25 11.70
N SER A 95 5.16 -8.19 12.33
CA SER A 95 5.25 -9.60 11.99
C SER A 95 4.18 -10.06 11.00
N ASN A 96 3.35 -9.15 10.50
CA ASN A 96 2.30 -9.52 9.55
C ASN A 96 2.92 -10.09 8.27
N SER A 97 2.45 -11.26 7.85
CA SER A 97 2.92 -11.90 6.63
C SER A 97 2.45 -11.14 5.40
N GLY A 98 3.21 -11.22 4.32
CA GLY A 98 2.87 -10.54 3.07
C GLY A 98 3.25 -9.06 3.05
N VAL A 99 3.81 -8.54 4.14
CA VAL A 99 4.31 -7.16 4.18
C VAL A 99 5.74 -7.15 3.63
N VAL A 100 5.95 -6.36 2.58
CA VAL A 100 7.22 -6.28 1.89
C VAL A 100 8.17 -5.31 2.59
N ALA A 101 7.64 -4.19 3.04
CA ALA A 101 8.46 -3.16 3.65
C ALA A 101 7.62 -2.25 4.55
N TRP A 102 8.27 -1.65 5.52
CA TRP A 102 7.73 -0.62 6.40
C TRP A 102 8.51 0.66 6.14
N LEU A 103 7.85 1.71 5.69
CA LEU A 103 8.49 2.99 5.43
C LEU A 103 7.91 4.06 6.34
N PHE A 104 8.80 4.83 6.96
CA PHE A 104 8.41 5.89 7.90
C PHE A 104 8.45 7.24 7.18
N LYS A 105 7.40 8.03 7.34
CA LYS A 105 7.32 9.37 6.74
C LYS A 105 8.26 10.32 7.50
N PRO A 106 9.02 11.15 6.81
CA PRO A 106 9.18 11.20 5.37
C PRO A 106 10.10 10.09 4.85
N PHE A 107 9.76 9.50 3.72
CA PHE A 107 10.60 8.48 3.08
C PHE A 107 11.19 9.05 1.78
N THR A 108 12.30 8.45 1.33
CA THR A 108 12.95 8.88 0.09
C THR A 108 12.28 8.26 -1.13
N ASP A 109 12.45 8.88 -2.29
CA ASP A 109 11.98 8.32 -3.55
C ASP A 109 12.58 6.93 -3.79
N THR A 110 13.88 6.79 -3.50
CA THR A 110 14.56 5.50 -3.67
C THR A 110 13.94 4.41 -2.81
N ALA A 111 13.62 4.73 -1.55
CA ALA A 111 13.04 3.74 -0.63
C ALA A 111 11.68 3.24 -1.12
N ILE A 112 10.81 4.15 -1.57
CA ILE A 112 9.49 3.73 -2.04
C ILE A 112 9.59 2.97 -3.36
N LEU A 113 10.48 3.38 -4.26
CA LEU A 113 10.65 2.69 -5.54
C LEU A 113 11.18 1.28 -5.35
N GLU A 114 12.15 1.08 -4.46
CA GLU A 114 12.66 -0.25 -4.15
C GLU A 114 11.57 -1.14 -3.56
N ALA A 115 10.76 -0.60 -2.65
CA ALA A 115 9.68 -1.35 -2.03
C ALA A 115 8.64 -1.77 -3.07
N VAL A 116 8.24 -0.87 -3.96
CA VAL A 116 7.27 -1.17 -5.01
C VAL A 116 7.81 -2.24 -5.96
N ASN A 117 9.06 -2.11 -6.38
CA ASN A 117 9.67 -3.11 -7.28
C ASN A 117 9.73 -4.48 -6.62
N THR A 118 10.09 -4.54 -5.34
CA THR A 118 10.12 -5.81 -4.61
C THR A 118 8.73 -6.43 -4.54
N ALA A 119 7.72 -5.61 -4.24
CA ALA A 119 6.34 -6.09 -4.16
C ALA A 119 5.85 -6.64 -5.51
N LEU A 120 6.09 -5.91 -6.59
CA LEU A 120 5.64 -6.32 -7.92
C LEU A 120 6.31 -7.62 -8.39
N ARG A 121 7.54 -7.88 -7.95
CA ARG A 121 8.21 -9.14 -8.26
C ARG A 121 7.57 -10.33 -7.55
N ARG A 122 6.85 -10.10 -6.44
CA ARG A 122 6.16 -11.17 -5.71
C ARG A 122 4.73 -11.41 -6.21
N ALA A 123 4.19 -10.47 -6.93
CA ALA A 123 2.79 -10.54 -7.38
C ALA A 123 2.58 -11.58 -8.50
#